data_aff010219ecd003a6eaefbebd9672190
#
_entry.id   aff010219ecd003a6eaefbebd9672190
#
_cell.length_a   1.000
_cell.length_b   1.000
_cell.length_c   1.000
_cell.angle_alpha   90.00
_cell.angle_beta   90.00
_cell.angle_gamma   90.00
#
_symmetry.space_group_name_H-M   'P 1'
#
loop_
_entity.id
_entity.type
_entity.pdbx_description
1 polymer ?
#
loop_
_entity_poly.entity_id
_entity_poly.type
_entity_poly.pdbx_seq_one_letter_code
_entity_poly.pdbx_strand_id
1 'polypeptide(L)'
;FLKDQGYAVNESYLESNLQKLLARYRGEGWYNDAPAYDYYSAWAYQTYGPIWAEMFGKKQYPQYARQFMENQHDMVDNYPFLFSRDGRMNMWGRSICYRFAVTAPLSLYEYDKSGNVNYGWMRRIASSTLLQFLERPEFLEDGVPTMGFYGPFAPAVQIYSCRGSVYWCGKAFLSLLLPENSNYWSATENNGPWEKELEKGKVYNKFQPATNLLITNYPNCGGSEMRSWCHETVAKDWQKFRSTENYNKLAYHTEFPWMADGKNGEISMNYGTKNKKGEWEVLRLYTFKSFENGIYRRDAVLETDSCVKYQLADIPLPDG
;
A
#
# COMPACT_ATOMS: atom_id res chain seq x y z
N PHE A 1 -16.63 18.95 -11.92
CA PHE A 1 -16.87 20.23 -11.24
C PHE A 1 -17.24 21.34 -12.23
N LEU A 2 -16.33 21.77 -13.14
CA LEU A 2 -16.61 22.87 -14.09
C LEU A 2 -17.89 22.63 -14.89
N LYS A 3 -18.08 21.41 -15.43
CA LYS A 3 -19.31 21.03 -16.14
C LYS A 3 -20.56 21.15 -15.26
N ASP A 4 -20.46 20.72 -14.01
CA ASP A 4 -21.58 20.80 -13.04
C ASP A 4 -21.94 22.26 -12.69
N GLN A 5 -20.99 23.18 -12.81
CA GLN A 5 -21.18 24.62 -12.65
C GLN A 5 -21.61 25.32 -13.94
N GLY A 6 -21.91 24.57 -15.02
CA GLY A 6 -22.40 25.10 -16.29
C GLY A 6 -21.32 25.61 -17.24
N TYR A 7 -20.04 25.38 -16.95
CA TYR A 7 -18.98 25.75 -17.86
C TYR A 7 -18.81 24.72 -18.98
N ALA A 8 -18.47 25.18 -20.18
CA ALA A 8 -18.14 24.31 -21.28
C ALA A 8 -16.86 23.51 -20.97
N VAL A 9 -16.90 22.21 -21.21
CA VAL A 9 -15.76 21.30 -21.06
C VAL A 9 -15.58 20.50 -22.34
N ASN A 10 -14.34 20.07 -22.60
CA ASN A 10 -14.06 19.15 -23.69
C ASN A 10 -14.42 17.73 -23.27
N GLU A 11 -15.61 17.28 -23.64
CA GLU A 11 -16.16 15.96 -23.26
C GLU A 11 -15.28 14.80 -23.74
N SER A 12 -14.81 14.85 -25.00
CA SER A 12 -13.97 13.78 -25.53
C SER A 12 -12.63 13.66 -24.82
N TYR A 13 -12.05 14.79 -24.41
CA TYR A 13 -10.83 14.81 -23.61
C TYR A 13 -11.07 14.21 -22.21
N LEU A 14 -12.17 14.57 -21.57
CA LEU A 14 -12.55 14.08 -20.26
C LEU A 14 -12.78 12.55 -20.30
N GLU A 15 -13.57 12.06 -21.25
CA GLU A 15 -13.81 10.62 -21.42
C GLU A 15 -12.53 9.84 -21.72
N SER A 16 -11.66 10.38 -22.58
CA SER A 16 -10.36 9.77 -22.87
C SER A 16 -9.49 9.62 -21.61
N ASN A 17 -9.53 10.60 -20.71
CA ASN A 17 -8.79 10.51 -19.46
C ASN A 17 -9.41 9.53 -18.47
N LEU A 18 -10.74 9.46 -18.36
CA LEU A 18 -11.42 8.44 -17.56
C LEU A 18 -11.07 7.03 -18.03
N GLN A 19 -11.10 6.79 -19.33
CA GLN A 19 -10.69 5.52 -19.93
C GLN A 19 -9.22 5.18 -19.63
N LYS A 20 -8.32 6.14 -19.74
CA LYS A 20 -6.89 5.95 -19.42
C LYS A 20 -6.65 5.62 -17.95
N LEU A 21 -7.41 6.25 -17.03
CA LEU A 21 -7.32 5.94 -15.60
C LEU A 21 -7.81 4.53 -15.31
N LEU A 22 -8.97 4.16 -15.85
CA LEU A 22 -9.54 2.81 -15.67
C LEU A 22 -8.67 1.73 -16.33
N ALA A 23 -8.05 2.02 -17.47
CA ALA A 23 -7.13 1.10 -18.14
C ALA A 23 -5.85 0.78 -17.32
N ARG A 24 -5.59 1.51 -16.23
CA ARG A 24 -4.51 1.20 -15.29
C ARG A 24 -4.88 0.17 -14.24
N TYR A 25 -6.16 -0.18 -14.13
CA TYR A 25 -6.62 -1.21 -13.21
C TYR A 25 -6.09 -2.59 -13.61
N ARG A 26 -5.67 -3.37 -12.62
CA ARG A 26 -5.10 -4.71 -12.83
C ARG A 26 -5.85 -5.83 -12.12
N GLY A 27 -6.74 -5.49 -11.22
CA GLY A 27 -7.48 -6.43 -10.38
C GLY A 27 -7.20 -6.24 -8.89
N GLU A 28 -8.02 -6.87 -8.07
CA GLU A 28 -7.85 -6.93 -6.61
C GLU A 28 -7.72 -5.57 -5.93
N GLY A 29 -8.26 -4.52 -6.56
CA GLY A 29 -8.19 -3.14 -6.06
C GLY A 29 -6.94 -2.36 -6.49
N TRP A 30 -6.02 -2.96 -7.25
CA TRP A 30 -4.75 -2.35 -7.60
C TRP A 30 -4.75 -1.65 -8.97
N TYR A 31 -4.18 -0.46 -8.98
CA TYR A 31 -3.89 0.30 -10.19
C TYR A 31 -2.38 0.41 -10.41
N ASN A 32 -1.95 0.25 -11.65
CA ASN A 32 -0.57 0.52 -12.00
C ASN A 32 -0.36 2.02 -12.21
N ASP A 33 0.38 2.64 -11.32
CA ASP A 33 0.83 4.03 -11.46
C ASP A 33 2.27 4.06 -12.00
N ALA A 34 2.39 3.59 -13.20
CA ALA A 34 3.58 3.31 -13.99
C ALA A 34 4.92 3.81 -13.40
N PRO A 35 5.93 2.95 -13.28
CA PRO A 35 5.91 1.53 -13.66
C PRO A 35 5.57 0.57 -12.50
N ALA A 36 5.05 1.06 -11.39
CA ALA A 36 4.96 0.31 -10.14
C ALA A 36 3.56 0.27 -9.54
N TYR A 37 3.35 -0.74 -8.70
CA TYR A 37 2.26 -0.81 -7.74
C TYR A 37 2.75 -0.29 -6.40
N ASP A 38 1.96 0.54 -5.74
CA ASP A 38 2.19 1.04 -4.40
C ASP A 38 0.91 1.63 -3.78
N TYR A 39 1.06 2.29 -2.65
CA TYR A 39 -0.06 2.94 -1.97
C TYR A 39 -0.74 4.07 -2.77
N TYR A 40 -0.20 4.48 -3.94
CA TYR A 40 -0.95 5.37 -4.83
C TYR A 40 -2.25 4.74 -5.32
N SER A 41 -2.32 3.39 -5.40
CA SER A 41 -3.61 2.72 -5.60
C SER A 41 -4.62 3.13 -4.54
N ALA A 42 -4.24 3.12 -3.27
CA ALA A 42 -5.11 3.45 -2.15
C ALA A 42 -5.38 4.96 -2.04
N TRP A 43 -4.35 5.77 -1.84
CA TRP A 43 -4.55 7.19 -1.52
C TRP A 43 -4.81 8.10 -2.72
N ALA A 44 -4.74 7.59 -3.97
CA ALA A 44 -5.12 8.32 -5.16
C ALA A 44 -6.28 7.65 -5.90
N TYR A 45 -6.06 6.51 -6.56
CA TYR A 45 -7.09 5.90 -7.42
C TYR A 45 -8.33 5.48 -6.63
N GLN A 46 -8.17 4.75 -5.54
CA GLN A 46 -9.26 4.25 -4.69
C GLN A 46 -9.81 5.32 -3.74
N THR A 47 -9.25 6.51 -3.76
CA THR A 47 -9.77 7.68 -3.05
C THR A 47 -10.50 8.61 -4.01
N TYR A 48 -9.83 9.11 -5.03
CA TYR A 48 -10.43 10.11 -5.94
C TYR A 48 -11.44 9.52 -6.91
N GLY A 49 -11.25 8.27 -7.35
CA GLY A 49 -12.21 7.60 -8.22
C GLY A 49 -13.60 7.49 -7.59
N PRO A 50 -13.74 6.89 -6.40
CA PRO A 50 -15.00 6.80 -5.69
C PRO A 50 -15.62 8.17 -5.32
N ILE A 51 -14.81 9.13 -4.86
CA ILE A 51 -15.30 10.49 -4.58
C ILE A 51 -15.86 11.13 -5.85
N TRP A 52 -15.13 11.06 -6.96
CA TRP A 52 -15.60 11.57 -8.24
C TRP A 52 -16.89 10.85 -8.69
N ALA A 53 -16.92 9.53 -8.55
CA ALA A 53 -18.11 8.73 -8.91
C ALA A 53 -19.34 9.18 -8.12
N GLU A 54 -19.20 9.38 -6.80
CA GLU A 54 -20.27 9.80 -5.93
C GLU A 54 -20.75 11.24 -6.23
N MET A 55 -19.82 12.18 -6.37
CA MET A 55 -20.15 13.60 -6.50
C MET A 55 -20.69 13.95 -7.91
N PHE A 56 -20.13 13.37 -8.96
CA PHE A 56 -20.37 13.77 -10.35
C PHE A 56 -20.66 12.59 -11.29
N GLY A 57 -19.87 11.52 -11.16
CA GLY A 57 -19.82 10.43 -12.12
C GLY A 57 -21.15 9.72 -12.29
N LYS A 58 -21.85 9.40 -11.23
CA LYS A 58 -23.16 8.71 -11.26
C LYS A 58 -24.19 9.43 -12.11
N LYS A 59 -24.15 10.76 -12.14
CA LYS A 59 -25.09 11.59 -12.92
C LYS A 59 -24.63 11.78 -14.37
N GLN A 60 -23.35 12.03 -14.59
CA GLN A 60 -22.82 12.49 -15.86
C GLN A 60 -22.17 11.40 -16.69
N TYR A 61 -21.57 10.40 -16.05
CA TYR A 61 -20.81 9.31 -16.67
C TYR A 61 -21.02 7.99 -15.92
N PRO A 62 -22.26 7.48 -15.83
CA PRO A 62 -22.62 6.36 -14.95
C PRO A 62 -21.84 5.07 -15.23
N GLN A 63 -21.43 4.83 -16.48
CA GLN A 63 -20.64 3.66 -16.85
C GLN A 63 -19.23 3.68 -16.19
N TYR A 64 -18.56 4.84 -16.22
CA TYR A 64 -17.24 5.00 -15.60
C TYR A 64 -17.33 5.04 -14.08
N ALA A 65 -18.37 5.69 -13.53
CA ALA A 65 -18.61 5.71 -12.10
C ALA A 65 -18.79 4.31 -11.53
N ARG A 66 -19.58 3.47 -12.21
CA ARG A 66 -19.77 2.06 -11.83
C ARG A 66 -18.44 1.32 -11.80
N GLN A 67 -17.62 1.47 -12.84
CA GLN A 67 -16.33 0.79 -12.92
C GLN A 67 -15.38 1.20 -11.77
N PHE A 68 -15.31 2.49 -11.41
CA PHE A 68 -14.50 2.93 -10.27
C PHE A 68 -14.98 2.32 -8.96
N MET A 69 -16.30 2.17 -8.77
CA MET A 69 -16.87 1.57 -7.57
C MET A 69 -16.63 0.06 -7.53
N GLU A 70 -16.79 -0.65 -8.64
CA GLU A 70 -16.47 -2.08 -8.76
C GLU A 70 -14.99 -2.33 -8.45
N ASN A 71 -14.08 -1.53 -9.02
CA ASN A 71 -12.66 -1.64 -8.75
C ASN A 71 -12.30 -1.35 -7.28
N GLN A 72 -13.06 -0.47 -6.61
CA GLN A 72 -12.90 -0.23 -5.18
C GLN A 72 -13.38 -1.43 -4.37
N HIS A 73 -14.49 -2.03 -4.76
CA HIS A 73 -15.05 -3.20 -4.09
C HIS A 73 -14.04 -4.36 -4.06
N ASP A 74 -13.35 -4.63 -5.16
CA ASP A 74 -12.32 -5.67 -5.23
C ASP A 74 -11.19 -5.49 -4.20
N MET A 75 -11.02 -4.28 -3.67
CA MET A 75 -10.02 -3.98 -2.64
C MET A 75 -10.42 -4.45 -1.24
N VAL A 76 -11.73 -4.55 -0.96
CA VAL A 76 -12.26 -4.84 0.39
C VAL A 76 -11.72 -6.15 0.95
N ASP A 77 -11.63 -7.18 0.12
CA ASP A 77 -11.22 -8.52 0.53
C ASP A 77 -9.68 -8.67 0.69
N ASN A 78 -8.93 -7.69 0.29
CA ASN A 78 -7.48 -7.77 0.20
C ASN A 78 -6.77 -6.74 1.06
N TYR A 79 -7.05 -5.49 0.82
CA TYR A 79 -6.33 -4.35 1.37
C TYR A 79 -6.30 -4.29 2.91
N PRO A 80 -7.39 -4.60 3.64
CA PRO A 80 -7.37 -4.58 5.10
C PRO A 80 -6.37 -5.56 5.73
N PHE A 81 -6.01 -6.64 5.03
CA PHE A 81 -5.01 -7.61 5.49
C PHE A 81 -3.57 -7.12 5.41
N LEU A 82 -3.31 -5.97 4.75
CA LEU A 82 -2.01 -5.29 4.79
C LEU A 82 -1.72 -4.66 6.16
N PHE A 83 -2.73 -4.50 6.98
CA PHE A 83 -2.58 -3.91 8.31
C PHE A 83 -2.43 -5.00 9.37
N SER A 84 -1.58 -4.76 10.36
CA SER A 84 -1.41 -5.67 11.48
C SER A 84 -2.70 -5.76 12.32
N ARG A 85 -2.73 -6.72 13.26
CA ARG A 85 -3.80 -6.81 14.27
C ARG A 85 -4.02 -5.50 15.00
N ASP A 86 -2.95 -4.75 15.23
CA ASP A 86 -3.00 -3.45 15.92
C ASP A 86 -3.21 -2.27 14.94
N GLY A 87 -3.54 -2.54 13.67
CA GLY A 87 -3.83 -1.54 12.65
C GLY A 87 -2.61 -0.81 12.10
N ARG A 88 -1.39 -1.33 12.29
CA ARG A 88 -0.17 -0.73 11.75
C ARG A 88 -0.02 -1.02 10.27
N MET A 89 0.46 -0.03 9.54
CA MET A 89 0.78 -0.15 8.12
C MET A 89 2.24 -0.52 7.87
N ASN A 90 2.51 -1.13 6.73
CA ASN A 90 3.86 -1.38 6.22
C ASN A 90 4.53 -0.10 5.71
N MET A 91 5.85 0.01 5.92
CA MET A 91 6.68 1.05 5.31
C MET A 91 7.11 0.61 3.91
N TRP A 92 6.24 0.80 2.92
CA TRP A 92 6.40 0.33 1.55
C TRP A 92 6.02 1.38 0.51
N GLY A 93 6.72 1.38 -0.62
CA GLY A 93 6.43 2.25 -1.74
C GLY A 93 6.98 3.66 -1.58
N ARG A 94 6.80 4.47 -2.62
CA ARG A 94 7.22 5.88 -2.64
C ARG A 94 6.25 6.77 -1.86
N SER A 95 6.69 7.99 -1.59
CA SER A 95 5.89 9.02 -0.89
C SER A 95 5.36 8.56 0.48
N ILE A 96 6.13 7.71 1.16
CA ILE A 96 5.72 7.09 2.41
C ILE A 96 5.47 8.11 3.55
N CYS A 97 5.93 9.36 3.39
CA CYS A 97 5.61 10.46 4.28
C CYS A 97 4.12 10.84 4.30
N TYR A 98 3.29 10.29 3.39
CA TYR A 98 1.83 10.41 3.43
C TYR A 98 1.19 9.51 4.48
N ARG A 99 1.92 8.53 5.00
CA ARG A 99 1.61 7.69 6.18
C ARG A 99 0.15 7.23 6.20
N PHE A 100 -0.61 7.66 7.22
CA PHE A 100 -2.02 7.25 7.43
C PHE A 100 -3.00 7.70 6.34
N ALA A 101 -2.56 8.40 5.27
CA ALA A 101 -3.36 8.55 4.06
C ALA A 101 -3.76 7.19 3.43
N VAL A 102 -3.04 6.12 3.74
CA VAL A 102 -3.39 4.74 3.32
C VAL A 102 -4.77 4.32 3.81
N THR A 103 -5.30 4.94 4.85
CA THR A 103 -6.63 4.62 5.41
C THR A 103 -7.78 5.31 4.67
N ALA A 104 -7.48 6.25 3.76
CA ALA A 104 -8.49 7.02 3.04
C ALA A 104 -9.57 6.16 2.35
N PRO A 105 -9.24 5.07 1.62
CA PRO A 105 -10.27 4.27 0.96
C PRO A 105 -11.18 3.52 1.93
N LEU A 106 -10.75 3.25 3.17
CA LEU A 106 -11.50 2.42 4.11
C LEU A 106 -12.87 3.01 4.49
N SER A 107 -12.96 4.34 4.61
CA SER A 107 -14.23 5.02 4.86
C SER A 107 -15.07 5.17 3.60
N LEU A 108 -14.44 5.26 2.43
CA LEU A 108 -15.10 5.49 1.15
C LEU A 108 -15.82 4.25 0.63
N TYR A 109 -15.56 3.06 1.21
CA TYR A 109 -16.38 1.86 0.95
C TYR A 109 -17.86 2.09 1.28
N GLU A 110 -18.19 3.09 2.10
CA GLU A 110 -19.58 3.50 2.36
C GLU A 110 -20.33 3.93 1.09
N TYR A 111 -19.64 4.38 0.05
CA TYR A 111 -20.23 4.77 -1.22
C TYR A 111 -20.62 3.55 -2.08
N ASP A 112 -19.96 2.42 -1.87
CA ASP A 112 -20.34 1.14 -2.45
C ASP A 112 -21.26 0.38 -1.50
N LYS A 113 -22.54 0.32 -1.86
CA LYS A 113 -23.57 -0.35 -1.04
C LYS A 113 -23.79 -1.82 -1.42
N SER A 114 -22.96 -2.37 -2.30
CA SER A 114 -23.17 -3.70 -2.87
C SER A 114 -22.52 -4.82 -2.07
N GLY A 115 -21.65 -4.54 -1.10
CA GLY A 115 -20.79 -5.53 -0.48
C GLY A 115 -20.95 -5.71 1.03
N ASN A 116 -20.49 -6.85 1.52
CA ASN A 116 -20.36 -7.16 2.94
C ASN A 116 -19.09 -6.54 3.52
N VAL A 117 -19.09 -5.22 3.74
CA VAL A 117 -17.97 -4.52 4.33
C VAL A 117 -18.07 -4.58 5.86
N ASN A 118 -17.03 -5.05 6.52
CA ASN A 118 -16.90 -4.93 7.97
C ASN A 118 -16.44 -3.52 8.35
N TYR A 119 -17.37 -2.56 8.40
CA TYR A 119 -17.07 -1.16 8.69
C TYR A 119 -16.45 -0.95 10.08
N GLY A 120 -16.80 -1.78 11.05
CA GLY A 120 -16.18 -1.75 12.38
C GLY A 120 -14.68 -2.05 12.32
N TRP A 121 -14.28 -3.01 11.48
CA TRP A 121 -12.87 -3.31 11.23
C TRP A 121 -12.17 -2.20 10.44
N MET A 122 -12.83 -1.65 9.41
CA MET A 122 -12.27 -0.54 8.63
C MET A 122 -11.98 0.67 9.51
N ARG A 123 -12.91 1.02 10.41
CA ARG A 123 -12.73 2.13 11.36
C ARG A 123 -11.64 1.82 12.37
N ARG A 124 -11.57 0.58 12.89
CA ARG A 124 -10.51 0.15 13.80
C ARG A 124 -9.12 0.30 13.16
N ILE A 125 -8.95 -0.15 11.92
CA ILE A 125 -7.70 0.04 11.17
C ILE A 125 -7.39 1.53 11.04
N ALA A 126 -8.34 2.33 10.60
CA ALA A 126 -8.12 3.76 10.39
C ALA A 126 -7.67 4.48 11.67
N SER A 127 -8.36 4.26 12.79
CA SER A 127 -8.03 4.85 14.09
C SER A 127 -6.64 4.41 14.57
N SER A 128 -6.35 3.12 14.48
CA SER A 128 -5.07 2.58 14.96
C SER A 128 -3.89 3.00 14.08
N THR A 129 -4.08 3.08 12.76
CA THR A 129 -3.03 3.58 11.87
C THR A 129 -2.71 5.07 12.16
N LEU A 130 -3.72 5.88 12.51
CA LEU A 130 -3.44 7.25 12.97
C LEU A 130 -2.57 7.24 14.23
N LEU A 131 -2.96 6.45 15.25
CA LEU A 131 -2.25 6.36 16.51
C LEU A 131 -0.82 5.85 16.34
N GLN A 132 -0.57 4.94 15.36
CA GLN A 132 0.78 4.48 15.03
C GLN A 132 1.78 5.64 14.88
N PHE A 133 1.33 6.79 14.40
CA PHE A 133 2.16 7.96 14.14
C PHE A 133 1.96 9.08 15.17
N LEU A 134 0.73 9.37 15.54
CA LEU A 134 0.42 10.49 16.45
C LEU A 134 0.96 10.28 17.86
N GLU A 135 1.16 9.04 18.28
CA GLU A 135 1.78 8.71 19.58
C GLU A 135 3.31 8.83 19.59
N ARG A 136 3.93 9.11 18.43
CA ARG A 136 5.38 9.29 18.33
C ARG A 136 5.76 10.73 18.55
N PRO A 137 6.62 11.01 19.55
CA PRO A 137 7.02 12.40 19.85
C PRO A 137 7.73 13.09 18.68
N GLU A 138 8.43 12.33 17.83
CA GLU A 138 9.16 12.84 16.68
C GLU A 138 8.29 13.02 15.42
N PHE A 139 7.01 12.66 15.48
CA PHE A 139 6.12 12.74 14.32
C PHE A 139 5.84 14.19 13.91
N LEU A 140 5.59 15.07 14.89
CA LEU A 140 5.32 16.48 14.67
C LEU A 140 6.52 17.35 15.02
N GLU A 141 6.76 18.35 14.17
CA GLU A 141 7.68 19.45 14.42
C GLU A 141 6.92 20.75 14.17
N ASP A 142 6.79 21.58 15.20
CA ASP A 142 5.98 22.81 15.19
C ASP A 142 4.54 22.59 14.69
N GLY A 143 3.91 21.48 15.12
CA GLY A 143 2.54 21.12 14.74
C GLY A 143 2.39 20.58 13.30
N VAL A 144 3.47 20.40 12.57
CA VAL A 144 3.47 19.87 11.19
C VAL A 144 4.14 18.49 11.16
N PRO A 145 3.54 17.49 10.49
CA PRO A 145 4.20 16.20 10.33
C PRO A 145 5.58 16.31 9.70
N THR A 146 6.56 15.61 10.25
CA THR A 146 7.93 15.59 9.77
C THR A 146 8.06 14.83 8.45
N MET A 147 9.14 15.07 7.70
CA MET A 147 9.46 14.32 6.48
C MET A 147 10.11 12.97 6.83
N GLY A 148 9.39 11.89 6.63
CA GLY A 148 9.88 10.54 6.97
C GLY A 148 8.77 9.55 7.23
N PHE A 149 8.97 8.64 8.19
CA PHE A 149 7.96 7.64 8.60
C PHE A 149 7.53 7.87 10.04
N TYR A 150 8.17 7.32 11.06
CA TYR A 150 7.82 7.61 12.47
C TYR A 150 8.24 9.02 12.92
N GLY A 151 9.34 9.50 12.38
CA GLY A 151 9.91 10.83 12.57
C GLY A 151 10.67 11.24 11.32
N PRO A 152 11.61 12.21 11.41
CA PRO A 152 12.47 12.60 10.30
C PRO A 152 13.29 11.40 9.80
N PHE A 153 13.17 11.09 8.50
CA PHE A 153 13.90 9.96 7.91
C PHE A 153 14.16 10.20 6.42
N ALA A 154 15.24 10.89 6.13
CA ALA A 154 15.61 11.30 4.77
C ALA A 154 15.72 10.14 3.76
N PRO A 155 16.18 8.91 4.13
CA PRO A 155 16.25 7.79 3.18
C PRO A 155 14.91 7.38 2.57
N ALA A 156 13.80 7.62 3.28
CA ALA A 156 12.45 7.31 2.79
C ALA A 156 11.79 8.45 2.01
N VAL A 157 12.44 9.63 1.96
CA VAL A 157 11.88 10.82 1.33
C VAL A 157 12.26 10.86 -0.16
N GLN A 158 11.26 11.02 -1.01
CA GLN A 158 11.47 11.14 -2.45
C GLN A 158 11.98 12.53 -2.83
N ILE A 159 12.75 12.61 -3.91
CA ILE A 159 13.37 13.86 -4.38
C ILE A 159 12.34 14.98 -4.67
N TYR A 160 11.12 14.64 -5.00
CA TYR A 160 10.02 15.57 -5.27
C TYR A 160 9.22 15.97 -4.02
N SER A 161 9.47 15.31 -2.88
CA SER A 161 8.74 15.59 -1.65
C SER A 161 9.26 16.85 -0.96
N CYS A 162 8.34 17.63 -0.39
CA CYS A 162 8.62 18.84 0.37
C CYS A 162 7.76 18.89 1.64
N ARG A 163 7.93 19.89 2.48
CA ARG A 163 7.13 20.07 3.72
C ARG A 163 5.62 20.08 3.47
N GLY A 164 5.17 20.52 2.31
CA GLY A 164 3.76 20.46 1.92
C GLY A 164 3.25 19.05 1.58
N SER A 165 4.14 18.13 1.22
CA SER A 165 3.76 16.76 0.83
C SER A 165 3.14 15.98 1.99
N VAL A 166 3.54 16.25 3.23
CA VAL A 166 3.03 15.57 4.43
C VAL A 166 1.55 15.86 4.70
N TYR A 167 1.00 16.96 4.17
CA TYR A 167 -0.43 17.25 4.31
C TYR A 167 -1.35 16.26 3.58
N TRP A 168 -0.81 15.40 2.72
CA TRP A 168 -1.56 14.26 2.20
C TRP A 168 -2.07 13.33 3.30
N CYS A 169 -1.46 13.32 4.47
CA CYS A 169 -1.98 12.65 5.66
C CYS A 169 -3.43 13.05 5.98
N GLY A 170 -3.81 14.30 5.67
CA GLY A 170 -5.19 14.80 5.86
C GLY A 170 -6.27 13.99 5.16
N LYS A 171 -5.93 13.17 4.17
CA LYS A 171 -6.89 12.29 3.49
C LYS A 171 -7.50 11.24 4.42
N ALA A 172 -6.84 10.84 5.49
CA ALA A 172 -7.42 9.95 6.49
C ALA A 172 -8.72 10.52 7.12
N PHE A 173 -8.89 11.83 7.09
CA PHE A 173 -10.08 12.51 7.63
C PHE A 173 -11.23 12.64 6.61
N LEU A 174 -11.13 12.02 5.44
CA LEU A 174 -12.24 11.97 4.48
C LEU A 174 -13.49 11.27 5.05
N SER A 175 -13.31 10.42 6.05
CA SER A 175 -14.41 9.84 6.83
C SER A 175 -15.35 10.88 7.45
N LEU A 176 -14.86 12.09 7.74
CA LEU A 176 -15.68 13.20 8.27
C LEU A 176 -16.67 13.76 7.25
N LEU A 177 -16.56 13.41 5.97
CA LEU A 177 -17.54 13.73 4.94
C LEU A 177 -18.76 12.81 4.97
N LEU A 178 -18.67 11.68 5.67
CA LEU A 178 -19.77 10.74 5.80
C LEU A 178 -20.78 11.20 6.83
N PRO A 179 -22.08 10.95 6.62
CA PRO A 179 -23.10 11.22 7.63
C PRO A 179 -22.82 10.46 8.94
N GLU A 180 -23.18 11.06 10.07
CA GLU A 180 -23.00 10.46 11.39
C GLU A 180 -23.68 9.08 11.52
N ASN A 181 -24.80 8.89 10.82
CA ASN A 181 -25.55 7.64 10.78
C ASN A 181 -25.08 6.66 9.68
N SER A 182 -23.96 6.90 9.04
CA SER A 182 -23.37 5.98 8.06
C SER A 182 -22.98 4.65 8.72
N ASN A 183 -22.90 3.57 7.93
CA ASN A 183 -22.44 2.28 8.45
C ASN A 183 -21.03 2.38 9.01
N TYR A 184 -20.17 3.19 8.40
CA TYR A 184 -18.80 3.41 8.86
C TYR A 184 -18.77 3.96 10.31
N TRP A 185 -19.63 4.92 10.66
CA TRP A 185 -19.67 5.52 11.99
C TRP A 185 -20.51 4.73 13.00
N SER A 186 -21.60 4.09 12.57
CA SER A 186 -22.53 3.38 13.44
C SER A 186 -22.12 1.95 13.77
N ALA A 187 -21.29 1.29 12.95
CA ALA A 187 -20.84 -0.08 13.20
C ALA A 187 -20.03 -0.18 14.50
N THR A 188 -20.22 -1.25 15.26
CA THR A 188 -19.37 -1.56 16.42
C THR A 188 -17.96 -1.89 15.95
N GLU A 189 -16.97 -1.23 16.54
CA GLU A 189 -15.56 -1.53 16.25
C GLU A 189 -15.22 -2.98 16.61
N ASN A 190 -14.45 -3.61 15.75
CA ASN A 190 -13.97 -4.97 15.93
C ASN A 190 -12.63 -5.14 15.19
N ASN A 191 -11.96 -6.25 15.40
CA ASN A 191 -10.67 -6.50 14.79
C ASN A 191 -10.75 -7.46 13.59
N GLY A 192 -11.96 -7.62 13.03
CA GLY A 192 -12.19 -8.45 11.85
C GLY A 192 -11.70 -9.88 12.01
N PRO A 193 -11.05 -10.46 10.99
CA PRO A 193 -10.54 -11.82 11.03
C PRO A 193 -9.56 -12.11 12.16
N TRP A 194 -8.86 -11.09 12.67
CA TRP A 194 -7.90 -11.23 13.77
C TRP A 194 -8.52 -11.72 15.09
N GLU A 195 -9.83 -11.59 15.27
CA GLU A 195 -10.50 -12.00 16.51
C GLU A 195 -10.71 -13.51 16.60
N LYS A 196 -11.06 -14.14 15.48
CA LYS A 196 -11.55 -15.54 15.50
C LYS A 196 -11.02 -16.41 14.37
N GLU A 197 -10.66 -15.82 13.24
CA GLU A 197 -10.32 -16.58 12.02
C GLU A 197 -8.82 -16.83 11.91
N LEU A 198 -8.00 -15.89 12.39
CA LEU A 198 -6.54 -15.98 12.34
C LEU A 198 -6.03 -16.63 13.64
N GLU A 199 -5.85 -17.92 13.61
CA GLU A 199 -5.45 -18.73 14.78
C GLU A 199 -3.93 -18.72 14.99
N LYS A 200 -3.50 -18.65 16.25
CA LYS A 200 -2.09 -18.80 16.62
C LYS A 200 -1.51 -20.15 16.17
N GLY A 201 -0.23 -20.19 15.86
CA GLY A 201 0.44 -21.37 15.34
C GLY A 201 0.24 -21.61 13.85
N LYS A 202 -0.52 -20.76 13.16
CA LYS A 202 -0.76 -20.82 11.72
C LYS A 202 -0.23 -19.57 11.02
N VAL A 203 -0.09 -19.68 9.69
CA VAL A 203 0.26 -18.57 8.78
C VAL A 203 -0.86 -18.44 7.75
N TYR A 204 -1.27 -17.23 7.47
CA TYR A 204 -2.33 -16.95 6.51
C TYR A 204 -1.78 -16.16 5.33
N ASN A 205 -1.68 -16.84 4.20
CA ASN A 205 -1.19 -16.29 2.94
C ASN A 205 -2.36 -15.90 2.05
N LYS A 206 -2.34 -14.66 1.59
CA LYS A 206 -3.28 -14.12 0.60
C LYS A 206 -2.50 -13.63 -0.62
N PHE A 207 -2.41 -14.48 -1.62
CA PHE A 207 -1.74 -14.15 -2.86
C PHE A 207 -2.67 -13.40 -3.80
N GLN A 208 -2.16 -12.37 -4.44
CA GLN A 208 -2.86 -11.52 -5.40
C GLN A 208 -2.23 -11.65 -6.78
N PRO A 209 -2.78 -12.51 -7.65
CA PRO A 209 -2.17 -12.84 -8.94
C PRO A 209 -2.08 -11.66 -9.91
N ALA A 210 -2.99 -10.68 -9.83
CA ALA A 210 -2.95 -9.51 -10.71
C ALA A 210 -1.69 -8.65 -10.51
N THR A 211 -1.12 -8.65 -9.30
CA THR A 211 0.03 -7.83 -8.93
C THR A 211 1.22 -8.65 -8.46
N ASN A 212 1.09 -9.97 -8.41
CA ASN A 212 2.07 -10.89 -7.83
C ASN A 212 2.44 -10.55 -6.37
N LEU A 213 1.52 -9.94 -5.64
CA LEU A 213 1.70 -9.53 -4.26
C LEU A 213 1.25 -10.64 -3.33
N LEU A 214 2.09 -11.00 -2.35
CA LEU A 214 1.72 -11.91 -1.27
C LEU A 214 1.59 -11.13 0.02
N ILE A 215 0.40 -11.16 0.61
CA ILE A 215 0.15 -10.69 1.98
C ILE A 215 0.21 -11.91 2.89
N THR A 216 0.98 -11.81 3.95
CA THR A 216 1.09 -12.86 4.98
C THR A 216 0.73 -12.29 6.34
N ASN A 217 -0.25 -12.88 7.01
CA ASN A 217 -0.63 -12.50 8.36
C ASN A 217 -0.10 -13.55 9.36
N TYR A 218 0.54 -13.07 10.42
CA TYR A 218 1.18 -13.86 11.48
C TYR A 218 0.43 -13.69 12.80
N PRO A 219 -0.52 -14.60 13.14
CA PRO A 219 -1.32 -14.45 14.35
C PRO A 219 -0.51 -14.53 15.65
N ASN A 220 0.66 -15.17 15.65
CA ASN A 220 1.52 -15.25 16.84
C ASN A 220 1.98 -13.87 17.30
N CYS A 221 2.51 -13.05 16.40
CA CYS A 221 2.94 -11.68 16.72
C CYS A 221 1.87 -10.61 16.40
N GLY A 222 0.85 -10.95 15.59
CA GLY A 222 -0.15 -9.99 15.12
C GLY A 222 0.32 -9.14 13.93
N GLY A 223 1.50 -9.43 13.38
CA GLY A 223 2.08 -8.70 12.26
C GLY A 223 1.46 -9.06 10.91
N SER A 224 1.56 -8.13 9.98
CA SER A 224 1.30 -8.35 8.56
C SER A 224 2.57 -8.08 7.76
N GLU A 225 2.87 -8.97 6.85
CA GLU A 225 4.01 -8.88 5.96
C GLU A 225 3.56 -8.88 4.51
N MET A 226 4.32 -8.20 3.68
CA MET A 226 4.08 -8.16 2.25
C MET A 226 5.35 -8.48 1.47
N ARG A 227 5.24 -9.44 0.55
CA ARG A 227 6.22 -9.69 -0.51
C ARG A 227 5.65 -9.20 -1.81
N SER A 228 6.42 -8.41 -2.53
CA SER A 228 5.93 -7.78 -3.75
C SER A 228 6.92 -7.88 -4.91
N TRP A 229 6.37 -7.90 -6.11
CA TRP A 229 7.01 -7.52 -7.34
C TRP A 229 6.25 -6.29 -7.85
N CYS A 230 6.81 -5.12 -7.63
CA CYS A 230 6.09 -3.85 -7.82
C CYS A 230 6.10 -3.36 -9.27
N HIS A 231 6.89 -3.96 -10.16
CA HIS A 231 7.06 -3.50 -11.52
C HIS A 231 6.39 -4.46 -12.53
N GLU A 232 5.74 -3.93 -13.54
CA GLU A 232 5.15 -4.74 -14.62
C GLU A 232 6.20 -5.34 -15.58
N THR A 233 7.37 -4.74 -15.65
CA THR A 233 8.43 -5.11 -16.57
C THR A 233 9.70 -5.52 -15.84
N VAL A 234 10.55 -6.28 -16.53
CA VAL A 234 11.88 -6.63 -16.01
C VAL A 234 12.59 -5.36 -15.54
N ALA A 235 13.19 -5.46 -14.37
CA ALA A 235 13.94 -4.37 -13.76
C ALA A 235 15.01 -3.82 -14.72
N LYS A 236 15.03 -2.51 -14.87
CA LYS A 236 16.02 -1.78 -15.67
C LYS A 236 17.13 -1.27 -14.76
N ASP A 237 18.26 -0.89 -15.33
CA ASP A 237 19.45 -0.45 -14.58
C ASP A 237 19.16 0.71 -13.61
N TRP A 238 18.27 1.64 -13.96
CA TRP A 238 17.90 2.74 -13.07
C TRP A 238 17.15 2.27 -11.80
N GLN A 239 16.56 1.08 -11.79
CA GLN A 239 15.90 0.48 -10.63
C GLN A 239 16.90 -0.06 -9.60
N LYS A 240 18.18 -0.12 -9.90
CA LYS A 240 19.26 -0.43 -8.96
C LYS A 240 19.56 0.72 -7.97
N PHE A 241 18.97 1.91 -8.18
CA PHE A 241 19.18 3.07 -7.35
C PHE A 241 18.08 3.25 -6.27
N ARG A 242 18.11 4.37 -5.56
CA ARG A 242 17.30 4.68 -4.37
C ARG A 242 15.81 4.27 -4.40
N SER A 243 15.19 4.16 -5.56
CA SER A 243 13.81 3.67 -5.67
C SER A 243 13.68 2.20 -5.27
N THR A 244 14.75 1.43 -5.27
CA THR A 244 14.74 0.01 -4.91
C THR A 244 14.44 -0.21 -3.43
N GLU A 245 14.88 0.69 -2.53
CA GLU A 245 14.60 0.59 -1.10
C GLU A 245 13.10 0.54 -0.82
N ASN A 246 12.34 1.33 -1.55
CA ASN A 246 10.90 1.43 -1.38
C ASN A 246 10.13 0.24 -1.99
N TYR A 247 10.72 -0.49 -2.95
CA TYR A 247 10.01 -1.49 -3.76
C TYR A 247 10.63 -2.89 -3.77
N ASN A 248 11.93 -3.00 -3.56
CA ASN A 248 12.70 -4.22 -3.78
C ASN A 248 13.39 -4.74 -2.51
N LYS A 249 12.72 -4.66 -1.38
CA LYS A 249 13.12 -5.41 -0.19
C LYS A 249 12.67 -6.87 -0.29
N LEU A 250 13.28 -7.73 0.49
CA LEU A 250 12.87 -9.13 0.61
C LEU A 250 11.40 -9.22 1.04
N ALA A 251 11.03 -8.43 2.03
CA ALA A 251 9.66 -8.26 2.52
C ALA A 251 9.49 -6.89 3.17
N TYR A 252 8.24 -6.51 3.41
CA TYR A 252 7.85 -5.35 4.20
C TYR A 252 6.93 -5.80 5.32
N HIS A 253 7.30 -5.54 6.56
CA HIS A 253 6.59 -6.02 7.74
C HIS A 253 6.12 -4.87 8.62
N THR A 254 4.91 -4.96 9.16
CA THR A 254 4.32 -3.90 9.98
C THR A 254 5.07 -3.62 11.27
N GLU A 255 5.70 -4.65 11.85
CA GLU A 255 6.47 -4.53 13.09
C GLU A 255 7.95 -4.17 12.85
N PHE A 256 8.45 -4.40 11.65
CA PHE A 256 9.84 -4.21 11.27
C PHE A 256 9.97 -3.27 10.07
N PRO A 257 9.77 -1.95 10.25
CA PRO A 257 10.03 -0.98 9.19
C PRO A 257 11.51 -1.05 8.81
N TRP A 258 11.81 -0.89 7.52
CA TRP A 258 13.20 -0.89 7.09
C TRP A 258 13.97 0.33 7.63
N MET A 259 15.26 0.18 7.85
CA MET A 259 16.14 1.17 8.45
C MET A 259 17.24 1.58 7.45
N ALA A 260 17.85 2.74 7.67
CA ALA A 260 19.03 3.18 6.93
C ALA A 260 20.29 2.57 7.58
N ASP A 261 20.46 1.28 7.42
CA ASP A 261 21.61 0.51 7.88
C ASP A 261 22.57 0.20 6.72
N GLY A 262 23.84 -0.04 7.01
CA GLY A 262 24.88 -0.14 5.98
C GLY A 262 25.21 1.21 5.32
N LYS A 263 26.05 1.16 4.30
CA LYS A 263 26.59 2.37 3.64
C LYS A 263 25.53 3.19 2.91
N ASN A 264 24.53 2.51 2.33
CA ASN A 264 23.46 3.12 1.53
C ASN A 264 22.05 2.73 2.05
N GLY A 265 21.91 2.17 3.25
CA GLY A 265 20.63 1.74 3.81
C GLY A 265 20.09 0.44 3.23
N GLU A 266 20.96 -0.45 2.79
CA GLU A 266 20.54 -1.60 1.98
C GLU A 266 20.25 -2.88 2.77
N ILE A 267 20.82 -3.04 3.95
CA ILE A 267 20.88 -4.35 4.63
C ILE A 267 19.51 -4.74 5.18
N SER A 268 18.83 -3.81 5.82
CA SER A 268 17.55 -4.10 6.49
C SER A 268 16.50 -4.66 5.53
N MET A 269 15.83 -5.72 5.93
CA MET A 269 14.82 -6.42 5.16
C MET A 269 15.31 -6.88 3.78
N ASN A 270 16.57 -7.28 3.70
CA ASN A 270 17.19 -7.86 2.51
C ASN A 270 17.91 -9.16 2.82
N TYR A 271 18.15 -9.93 1.81
CA TYR A 271 19.08 -11.06 1.87
C TYR A 271 20.49 -10.54 1.60
N GLY A 272 21.38 -10.71 2.57
CA GLY A 272 22.77 -10.26 2.47
C GLY A 272 23.75 -11.40 2.61
N THR A 273 24.90 -11.25 1.96
CA THR A 273 26.07 -12.12 2.09
C THR A 273 27.32 -11.30 2.30
N LYS A 274 28.37 -11.88 2.84
CA LYS A 274 29.66 -11.21 2.95
C LYS A 274 30.56 -11.61 1.77
N ASN A 275 31.16 -10.63 1.13
CA ASN A 275 32.18 -10.85 0.10
C ASN A 275 33.52 -11.31 0.72
N LYS A 276 34.49 -11.59 -0.12
CA LYS A 276 35.84 -12.04 0.31
C LYS A 276 36.59 -11.01 1.18
N LYS A 277 36.17 -9.74 1.14
CA LYS A 277 36.73 -8.65 1.97
C LYS A 277 36.00 -8.49 3.29
N GLY A 278 34.93 -9.28 3.54
CA GLY A 278 34.08 -9.16 4.73
C GLY A 278 33.05 -8.04 4.67
N GLU A 279 32.87 -7.40 3.52
CA GLU A 279 31.85 -6.35 3.30
C GLU A 279 30.51 -7.01 2.97
N TRP A 280 29.41 -6.40 3.44
CA TRP A 280 28.07 -6.86 3.11
C TRP A 280 27.72 -6.52 1.67
N GLU A 281 27.19 -7.50 0.99
CA GLU A 281 26.58 -7.42 -0.34
C GLU A 281 25.13 -7.92 -0.23
N VAL A 282 24.19 -7.22 -0.83
CA VAL A 282 22.77 -7.54 -0.75
C VAL A 282 22.19 -7.93 -2.10
N LEU A 283 21.13 -8.70 -2.06
CA LEU A 283 20.35 -9.02 -3.25
C LEU A 283 19.40 -7.88 -3.59
N ARG A 284 19.22 -7.66 -4.88
CA ARG A 284 18.33 -6.63 -5.44
C ARG A 284 17.49 -7.19 -6.58
N LEU A 285 16.57 -6.39 -7.05
CA LEU A 285 15.75 -6.66 -8.23
C LEU A 285 15.05 -8.01 -8.14
N TYR A 286 14.40 -8.24 -6.99
CA TYR A 286 13.57 -9.42 -6.78
C TYR A 286 12.48 -9.48 -7.85
N THR A 287 12.52 -10.51 -8.70
CA THR A 287 11.57 -10.73 -9.79
C THR A 287 10.70 -11.93 -9.46
N PHE A 288 9.41 -11.75 -9.41
CA PHE A 288 8.44 -12.82 -9.15
C PHE A 288 8.52 -13.93 -10.21
N LYS A 289 8.40 -15.17 -9.77
CA LYS A 289 8.34 -16.37 -10.61
C LYS A 289 7.07 -17.18 -10.43
N SER A 290 6.76 -17.56 -9.20
CA SER A 290 5.53 -18.29 -8.89
C SER A 290 5.17 -18.20 -7.40
N PHE A 291 3.91 -18.45 -7.11
CA PHE A 291 3.42 -18.77 -5.77
C PHE A 291 2.62 -20.06 -5.83
N GLU A 292 3.16 -21.11 -5.24
CA GLU A 292 2.56 -22.44 -5.25
C GLU A 292 2.86 -23.16 -3.94
N ASN A 293 1.88 -23.83 -3.40
CA ASN A 293 2.00 -24.63 -2.16
C ASN A 293 2.57 -23.82 -0.97
N GLY A 294 2.21 -22.54 -0.86
CA GLY A 294 2.71 -21.64 0.19
C GLY A 294 4.14 -21.13 -0.02
N ILE A 295 4.76 -21.43 -1.16
CA ILE A 295 6.13 -21.02 -1.49
C ILE A 295 6.10 -19.88 -2.50
N TYR A 296 6.68 -18.74 -2.12
CA TYR A 296 6.81 -17.56 -2.98
C TYR A 296 8.21 -17.55 -3.61
N ARG A 297 8.30 -17.78 -4.91
CA ARG A 297 9.57 -17.91 -5.64
C ARG A 297 9.90 -16.65 -6.40
N ARG A 298 11.16 -16.25 -6.31
CA ARG A 298 11.70 -15.06 -6.97
C ARG A 298 13.12 -15.33 -7.50
N ASP A 299 13.48 -14.62 -8.59
CA ASP A 299 14.87 -14.40 -8.94
C ASP A 299 15.35 -13.09 -8.31
N ALA A 300 16.63 -13.02 -7.99
CA ALA A 300 17.29 -11.79 -7.54
C ALA A 300 18.71 -11.74 -8.12
N VAL A 301 19.32 -10.56 -8.09
CA VAL A 301 20.70 -10.35 -8.52
C VAL A 301 21.53 -9.80 -7.38
N LEU A 302 22.84 -10.05 -7.40
CA LEU A 302 23.75 -9.41 -6.47
C LEU A 302 23.88 -7.92 -6.85
N GLU A 303 23.79 -7.02 -5.88
CA GLU A 303 23.85 -5.59 -6.15
C GLU A 303 25.14 -5.14 -6.82
N THR A 304 26.26 -5.70 -6.39
CA THR A 304 27.61 -5.36 -6.91
C THR A 304 27.92 -6.00 -8.25
N ASP A 305 27.23 -7.10 -8.60
CA ASP A 305 27.39 -7.81 -9.86
C ASP A 305 26.06 -8.42 -10.33
N SER A 306 25.37 -7.74 -11.21
CA SER A 306 24.07 -8.18 -11.74
C SER A 306 24.15 -9.45 -12.63
N CYS A 307 25.33 -9.93 -12.97
CA CYS A 307 25.50 -11.21 -13.64
C CYS A 307 25.35 -12.39 -12.66
N VAL A 308 25.57 -12.13 -11.36
CA VAL A 308 25.38 -13.14 -10.31
C VAL A 308 23.90 -13.16 -9.92
N LYS A 309 23.25 -14.27 -10.25
CA LYS A 309 21.79 -14.46 -10.04
C LYS A 309 21.55 -15.51 -8.96
N TYR A 310 20.49 -15.25 -8.20
CA TYR A 310 19.99 -16.14 -7.15
C TYR A 310 18.55 -16.52 -7.42
N GLN A 311 18.18 -17.72 -7.04
CA GLN A 311 16.80 -18.17 -6.96
C GLN A 311 16.40 -18.30 -5.50
N LEU A 312 15.32 -17.66 -5.13
CA LEU A 312 14.80 -17.63 -3.76
C LEU A 312 13.48 -18.38 -3.70
N ALA A 313 13.27 -19.08 -2.59
CA ALA A 313 12.01 -19.72 -2.25
C ALA A 313 11.67 -19.32 -0.81
N ASP A 314 10.71 -18.41 -0.67
CA ASP A 314 10.29 -17.89 0.62
C ASP A 314 9.11 -18.71 1.15
N ILE A 315 9.23 -19.23 2.36
CA ILE A 315 8.19 -19.98 3.06
C ILE A 315 7.92 -19.27 4.37
N PRO A 316 6.79 -18.53 4.49
CA PRO A 316 6.41 -17.92 5.75
C PRO A 316 6.17 -18.97 6.83
N LEU A 317 6.72 -18.74 8.03
CA LEU A 317 6.56 -19.60 9.20
C LEU A 317 5.71 -18.90 10.28
N PRO A 318 5.05 -19.63 11.21
CA PRO A 318 4.14 -19.04 12.19
C PRO A 318 4.73 -17.95 13.09
N ASP A 319 6.02 -17.97 13.30
CA ASP A 319 6.74 -17.01 14.18
C ASP A 319 7.29 -15.79 13.41
N GLY A 320 7.04 -15.72 12.11
CA GLY A 320 7.44 -14.60 11.24
C GLY A 320 8.73 -14.84 10.48
#